data_846f2efe0043926b3aede1decb4f176d
#
_entry.id   846f2efe0043926b3aede1decb4f176d
#
_cell.length_a   1.000
_cell.length_b   1.000
_cell.length_c   1.000
_cell.angle_alpha   90.00
_cell.angle_beta   90.00
_cell.angle_gamma   90.00
#
_symmetry.space_group_name_H-M   'P 1'
#
loop_
_entity.id
_entity.type
_entity.pdbx_description
1 polymer ?
#
loop_
_entity_poly.entity_id
_entity_poly.type
_entity_poly.pdbx_seq_one_letter_code
_entity_poly.pdbx_strand_id
1 'polypeptide(L)'
;MVQIPEKCRAAVVLSGQIELGEIDVPKPSGRQLLVRVRAAGVNHADVYQRQGNYSAPDGASSVLGLELSGDVIEIGSHVTRFKVGDRVMALVSGGAYAEYCLVDEETTLPIPRALSF
;
A
#
# COMPACT_ATOMS: atom_id res chain seq x y z
N MET A 1 -8.88 17.67 9.28
CA MET A 1 -9.19 16.24 9.14
C MET A 1 -9.13 15.85 7.66
N VAL A 2 -8.38 14.83 7.33
CA VAL A 2 -8.31 14.34 5.95
C VAL A 2 -9.53 13.48 5.67
N GLN A 3 -10.26 13.82 4.62
CA GLN A 3 -11.41 13.02 4.19
C GLN A 3 -10.91 11.85 3.33
N ILE A 4 -11.28 10.63 3.69
CA ILE A 4 -10.87 9.42 2.98
C ILE A 4 -11.97 9.10 1.96
N PRO A 5 -11.64 9.03 0.65
CA PRO A 5 -12.63 8.67 -0.37
C PRO A 5 -13.02 7.20 -0.26
N GLU A 6 -14.17 6.84 -0.83
CA GLU A 6 -14.59 5.43 -0.89
C GLU A 6 -13.80 4.63 -1.92
N LYS A 7 -13.37 5.30 -2.99
CA LYS A 7 -12.63 4.67 -4.10
C LYS A 7 -11.38 5.45 -4.42
N CYS A 8 -10.39 4.74 -4.95
CA CYS A 8 -9.14 5.34 -5.40
C CYS A 8 -8.64 4.68 -6.67
N ARG A 9 -7.69 5.34 -7.32
CA ARG A 9 -7.04 4.80 -8.50
C ARG A 9 -5.96 3.82 -8.11
N ALA A 10 -5.80 2.79 -8.94
CA ALA A 10 -4.78 1.78 -8.77
C ALA A 10 -4.33 1.25 -10.13
N ALA A 11 -3.11 0.75 -10.19
CA ALA A 11 -2.63 0.04 -11.35
C ALA A 11 -3.09 -1.42 -11.23
N VAL A 12 -4.01 -1.82 -12.10
CA VAL A 12 -4.59 -3.16 -12.09
C VAL A 12 -4.07 -3.96 -13.28
N VAL A 13 -4.03 -5.28 -13.13
CA VAL A 13 -3.60 -6.17 -14.21
C VAL A 13 -4.84 -6.75 -14.87
N LEU A 14 -5.01 -6.47 -16.16
CA LEU A 14 -6.08 -7.01 -17.00
C LEU A 14 -5.47 -7.68 -18.21
N SER A 15 -5.69 -8.99 -18.36
CA SER A 15 -5.14 -9.77 -19.49
C SER A 15 -3.63 -9.60 -19.66
N GLY A 16 -2.88 -9.61 -18.53
CA GLY A 16 -1.42 -9.46 -18.54
C GLY A 16 -0.92 -8.04 -18.78
N GLN A 17 -1.81 -7.06 -18.92
CA GLN A 17 -1.47 -5.65 -19.11
C GLN A 17 -1.77 -4.86 -17.83
N ILE A 18 -0.92 -3.87 -17.55
CA ILE A 18 -1.16 -2.95 -16.44
C ILE A 18 -2.00 -1.78 -16.97
N GLU A 19 -3.13 -1.54 -16.34
CA GLU A 19 -4.03 -0.45 -16.69
C GLU A 19 -4.40 0.34 -15.45
N LEU A 20 -4.74 1.61 -15.63
CA LEU A 20 -5.26 2.44 -14.56
C LEU A 20 -6.72 2.06 -14.32
N GLY A 21 -7.01 1.59 -13.13
CA GLY A 21 -8.35 1.20 -12.71
C GLY A 21 -8.76 1.88 -11.41
N GLU A 22 -9.90 1.49 -10.91
CA GLU A 22 -10.46 2.00 -9.66
C GLU A 22 -10.73 0.85 -8.71
N ILE A 23 -10.36 1.02 -7.45
CA ILE A 23 -10.61 0.03 -6.39
C ILE A 23 -11.27 0.72 -5.20
N ASP A 24 -11.91 -0.07 -4.35
CA ASP A 24 -12.38 0.42 -3.06
C ASP A 24 -11.18 0.73 -2.17
N VAL A 25 -11.24 1.85 -1.45
CA VAL A 25 -10.23 2.16 -0.43
C VAL A 25 -10.41 1.18 0.72
N PRO A 26 -9.38 0.39 1.04
CA PRO A 26 -9.51 -0.59 2.12
C PRO A 26 -9.57 0.10 3.48
N LYS A 27 -10.13 -0.60 4.47
CA LYS A 27 -10.22 -0.09 5.84
C LYS A 27 -9.25 -0.85 6.74
N PRO A 28 -8.44 -0.14 7.54
CA PRO A 28 -7.52 -0.81 8.45
C PRO A 28 -8.25 -1.44 9.62
N SER A 29 -7.80 -2.61 10.02
CA SER A 29 -8.25 -3.30 11.23
C SER A 29 -7.04 -3.84 11.99
N GLY A 30 -7.21 -4.13 13.28
CA GLY A 30 -6.15 -4.67 14.09
C GLY A 30 -4.89 -3.80 14.06
N ARG A 31 -3.78 -4.36 13.60
CA ARG A 31 -2.48 -3.68 13.53
C ARG A 31 -2.18 -3.05 12.18
N GLN A 32 -3.20 -2.88 11.35
CA GLN A 32 -3.03 -2.28 10.03
C GLN A 32 -3.09 -0.76 10.08
N LEU A 33 -2.33 -0.14 9.18
CA LEU A 33 -2.38 1.28 8.90
C LEU A 33 -2.91 1.47 7.49
N LEU A 34 -3.72 2.51 7.30
CA LEU A 34 -4.05 2.96 5.95
C LEU A 34 -3.10 4.10 5.59
N VAL A 35 -2.35 3.92 4.52
CA VAL A 35 -1.35 4.89 4.07
C VAL A 35 -1.80 5.51 2.75
N ARG A 36 -1.75 6.84 2.70
CA ARG A 36 -1.84 7.57 1.44
C ARG A 36 -0.48 7.48 0.76
N VAL A 37 -0.41 6.73 -0.33
CA VAL A 37 0.84 6.42 -1.01
C VAL A 37 1.37 7.66 -1.72
N ARG A 38 2.62 8.00 -1.43
CA ARG A 38 3.34 9.11 -2.08
C ARG A 38 4.32 8.61 -3.11
N ALA A 39 4.92 7.45 -2.88
CA ALA A 39 5.82 6.80 -3.83
C ALA A 39 5.78 5.29 -3.63
N ALA A 40 5.98 4.55 -4.70
CA ALA A 40 6.08 3.10 -4.67
C ALA A 40 7.32 2.69 -5.46
N GLY A 41 8.03 1.69 -4.96
CA GLY A 41 9.17 1.13 -5.66
C GLY A 41 8.74 0.10 -6.69
N VAL A 42 9.46 0.04 -7.79
CA VAL A 42 9.25 -0.96 -8.85
C VAL A 42 10.25 -2.09 -8.66
N ASN A 43 9.76 -3.31 -8.64
CA ASN A 43 10.56 -4.50 -8.39
C ASN A 43 10.36 -5.53 -9.49
N HIS A 44 11.38 -6.37 -9.70
CA HIS A 44 11.30 -7.42 -10.73
C HIS A 44 10.18 -8.42 -10.46
N ALA A 45 9.86 -8.66 -9.19
CA ALA A 45 8.74 -9.51 -8.79
C ALA A 45 7.39 -9.01 -9.33
N ASP A 46 7.23 -7.70 -9.48
CA ASP A 46 6.01 -7.11 -10.06
C ASP A 46 5.83 -7.54 -11.50
N VAL A 47 6.93 -7.60 -12.26
CA VAL A 47 6.91 -8.06 -13.65
C VAL A 47 6.49 -9.53 -13.72
N TYR A 48 7.05 -10.38 -12.88
CA TYR A 48 6.68 -11.78 -12.82
C TYR A 48 5.22 -11.97 -12.42
N GLN A 49 4.75 -11.21 -11.45
CA GLN A 49 3.36 -11.28 -11.01
C GLN A 49 2.41 -10.83 -12.13
N ARG A 50 2.76 -9.76 -12.84
CA ARG A 50 1.99 -9.30 -14.00
C ARG A 50 1.88 -10.40 -15.07
N GLN A 51 2.96 -11.15 -15.28
CA GLN A 51 3.01 -12.25 -16.25
C GLN A 51 2.35 -13.54 -15.76
N GLY A 52 1.91 -13.59 -14.50
CA GLY A 52 1.32 -14.79 -13.90
C GLY A 52 2.33 -15.80 -13.37
N ASN A 53 3.62 -15.46 -13.34
CA ASN A 53 4.70 -16.35 -12.91
C ASN A 53 5.04 -16.25 -11.43
N TYR A 54 4.39 -15.35 -10.72
CA TYR A 54 4.57 -15.15 -9.29
C TYR A 54 3.19 -14.98 -8.65
N SER A 55 2.84 -15.89 -7.75
CA SER A 55 1.56 -15.83 -7.05
C SER A 55 1.69 -15.01 -5.77
N ALA A 56 0.75 -14.09 -5.56
CA ALA A 56 0.67 -13.36 -4.32
C ALA A 56 0.29 -14.30 -3.17
N PRO A 57 0.78 -14.05 -1.94
CA PRO A 57 0.34 -14.81 -0.77
C PRO A 57 -1.18 -14.68 -0.56
N ASP A 58 -1.77 -15.68 0.11
CA ASP A 58 -3.18 -15.64 0.47
C ASP A 58 -3.49 -14.39 1.31
N GLY A 59 -4.58 -13.73 0.99
CA GLY A 59 -4.99 -12.50 1.66
C GLY A 59 -4.31 -11.23 1.17
N ALA A 60 -3.35 -11.33 0.24
CA ALA A 60 -2.70 -10.16 -0.35
C ALA A 60 -3.64 -9.46 -1.35
N SER A 61 -3.41 -8.15 -1.54
CA SER A 61 -4.11 -7.38 -2.56
C SER A 61 -3.81 -7.94 -3.95
N SER A 62 -4.79 -7.89 -4.85
CA SER A 62 -4.59 -8.20 -6.28
C SER A 62 -3.86 -7.09 -7.03
N VAL A 63 -3.74 -5.91 -6.45
CA VAL A 63 -2.96 -4.80 -6.99
C VAL A 63 -1.48 -5.07 -6.76
N LEU A 64 -0.66 -4.78 -7.77
CA LEU A 64 0.79 -4.97 -7.68
C LEU A 64 1.44 -3.96 -6.72
N GLY A 65 2.72 -4.17 -6.45
CA GLY A 65 3.55 -3.27 -5.67
C GLY A 65 3.85 -3.80 -4.27
N LEU A 66 5.13 -3.87 -3.95
CA LEU A 66 5.65 -4.55 -2.75
C LEU A 66 6.26 -3.59 -1.74
N GLU A 67 6.40 -2.32 -2.07
CA GLU A 67 6.96 -1.32 -1.17
C GLU A 67 6.42 0.06 -1.47
N LEU A 68 6.34 0.88 -0.44
CA LEU A 68 5.81 2.23 -0.57
C LEU A 68 6.37 3.16 0.51
N SER A 69 6.17 4.45 0.27
CA SER A 69 6.25 5.47 1.30
C SER A 69 5.01 6.36 1.23
N GLY A 70 4.62 6.92 2.35
CA GLY A 70 3.43 7.77 2.40
C GLY A 70 3.09 8.26 3.80
N ASP A 71 1.90 8.82 3.91
CA ASP A 71 1.34 9.37 5.14
C ASP A 71 0.32 8.41 5.75
N VAL A 72 0.41 8.19 7.04
CA VAL A 72 -0.64 7.44 7.76
C VAL A 72 -1.88 8.32 7.88
N ILE A 73 -3.02 7.85 7.37
CA ILE A 73 -4.27 8.60 7.42
C ILE A 73 -5.35 7.96 8.29
N GLU A 74 -5.22 6.67 8.58
CA GLU A 74 -6.12 5.94 9.49
C GLU A 74 -5.36 4.78 10.09
N ILE A 75 -5.73 4.38 11.31
CA ILE A 75 -5.07 3.25 12.00
C ILE A 75 -6.12 2.28 12.53
N GLY A 76 -5.75 1.00 12.55
CA GLY A 76 -6.56 -0.04 13.17
C GLY A 76 -6.54 0.07 14.70
N SER A 77 -7.48 -0.62 15.34
CA SER A 77 -7.72 -0.50 16.79
C SER A 77 -6.57 -0.99 17.67
N HIS A 78 -5.68 -1.84 17.15
CA HIS A 78 -4.56 -2.41 17.92
C HIS A 78 -3.21 -1.79 17.55
N VAL A 79 -3.19 -0.75 16.74
CA VAL A 79 -1.94 -0.07 16.37
C VAL A 79 -1.39 0.70 17.58
N THR A 80 -0.12 0.50 17.88
CA THR A 80 0.56 1.14 19.02
C THR A 80 1.79 1.93 18.64
N ARG A 81 2.37 1.67 17.46
CA ARG A 81 3.69 2.21 17.06
C ARG A 81 3.61 3.45 16.18
N PHE A 82 2.46 3.73 15.61
CA PHE A 82 2.25 4.83 14.66
C PHE A 82 0.97 5.57 14.95
N LYS A 83 0.89 6.80 14.46
CA LYS A 83 -0.30 7.65 14.58
C LYS A 83 -0.61 8.30 13.24
N VAL A 84 -1.82 8.78 13.08
CA VAL A 84 -2.23 9.56 11.91
C VAL A 84 -1.32 10.77 11.74
N GLY A 85 -0.83 10.98 10.53
CA GLY A 85 0.10 12.04 10.18
C GLY A 85 1.56 11.61 10.12
N ASP A 86 1.89 10.40 10.60
CA ASP A 86 3.26 9.90 10.51
C ASP A 86 3.66 9.64 9.06
N ARG A 87 4.90 9.96 8.74
CA ARG A 87 5.54 9.63 7.45
C ARG A 87 6.20 8.28 7.58
N VAL A 88 5.80 7.33 6.73
CA VAL A 88 6.23 5.94 6.85
C VAL A 88 6.71 5.37 5.52
N MET A 89 7.50 4.31 5.63
CA MET A 89 7.85 3.42 4.52
C MET A 89 7.56 1.99 4.97
N ALA A 90 7.13 1.15 4.03
CA ALA A 90 6.68 -0.19 4.37
C ALA A 90 6.94 -1.18 3.25
N LEU A 91 7.11 -2.45 3.65
CA LEU A 91 7.01 -3.59 2.74
C LEU A 91 5.60 -4.17 2.85
N VAL A 92 5.05 -4.54 1.71
CA VAL A 92 3.71 -5.12 1.61
C VAL A 92 3.73 -6.33 0.69
N SER A 93 2.70 -7.17 0.78
CA SER A 93 2.55 -8.33 -0.09
C SER A 93 1.80 -8.01 -1.39
N GLY A 94 1.44 -6.77 -1.59
CA GLY A 94 0.71 -6.26 -2.73
C GLY A 94 0.00 -4.97 -2.37
N GLY A 95 -0.47 -4.22 -3.37
CA GLY A 95 -1.30 -3.04 -3.15
C GLY A 95 -0.58 -1.70 -3.24
N ALA A 96 0.75 -1.67 -3.37
CA ALA A 96 1.48 -0.40 -3.34
C ALA A 96 1.23 0.49 -4.57
N TYR A 97 0.81 -0.09 -5.69
CA TYR A 97 0.48 0.68 -6.90
C TYR A 97 -0.95 1.21 -6.86
N ALA A 98 -1.30 1.87 -5.77
CA ALA A 98 -2.60 2.50 -5.56
C ALA A 98 -2.42 3.79 -4.77
N GLU A 99 -3.41 4.66 -4.81
CA GLU A 99 -3.36 5.91 -4.05
C GLU A 99 -3.41 5.67 -2.54
N TYR A 100 -4.03 4.56 -2.11
CA TYR A 100 -4.15 4.16 -0.71
C TYR A 100 -3.82 2.68 -0.58
N CYS A 101 -3.10 2.32 0.47
CA CYS A 101 -2.68 0.94 0.70
C CYS A 101 -2.69 0.62 2.19
N LEU A 102 -3.15 -0.59 2.52
CA LEU A 102 -3.01 -1.11 3.88
C LEU A 102 -1.58 -1.63 4.08
N VAL A 103 -1.00 -1.29 5.22
CA VAL A 103 0.30 -1.81 5.63
C VAL A 103 0.19 -2.35 7.05
N ASP A 104 1.01 -3.34 7.37
CA ASP A 104 1.09 -3.86 8.73
C ASP A 104 2.12 -3.04 9.51
N GLU A 105 1.81 -2.68 10.77
CA GLU A 105 2.75 -1.89 11.57
C GLU A 105 4.08 -2.61 11.80
N GLU A 106 4.10 -3.94 11.76
CA GLU A 106 5.34 -4.72 11.98
C GLU A 106 6.30 -4.68 10.79
N THR A 107 5.81 -4.35 9.60
CA THR A 107 6.63 -4.22 8.39
C THR A 107 6.77 -2.77 7.95
N THR A 108 6.53 -1.84 8.86
CA THR A 108 6.53 -0.41 8.61
C THR A 108 7.60 0.27 9.46
N LEU A 109 8.30 1.23 8.86
CA LEU A 109 9.33 2.04 9.51
C LEU A 109 9.02 3.52 9.33
N PRO A 110 9.39 4.36 10.30
CA PRO A 110 9.32 5.81 10.11
C PRO A 110 10.35 6.25 9.07
N ILE A 111 9.98 7.23 8.25
CA ILE A 111 10.93 7.83 7.31
C ILE A 111 11.85 8.77 8.10
N PRO A 112 13.19 8.64 7.96
CA PRO A 112 14.11 9.59 8.58
C PRO A 112 13.83 11.02 8.12
N ARG A 113 14.00 11.99 9.03
CA ARG A 113 13.67 13.41 8.75
C ARG A 113 14.41 13.97 7.52
N ALA A 114 15.62 13.49 7.26
CA ALA A 114 16.45 13.97 6.17
C ALA A 114 16.01 13.46 4.80
N LEU A 115 15.08 12.50 4.75
CA LEU A 115 14.63 11.89 3.50
C LEU A 115 13.22 12.35 3.15
N SER A 116 12.98 12.52 1.85
CA SER A 116 11.64 12.70 1.29
C SER A 116 10.96 11.32 1.13
N PHE A 117 9.72 11.37 0.71
CA PHE A 117 8.99 10.13 0.37
C PHE A 117 9.66 9.32 -0.72
#